data_c54d363a37577c7a517bc822c5f401b9
#
_entry.id   c54d363a37577c7a517bc822c5f401b9
#
_cell.length_a   1.000
_cell.length_b   1.000
_cell.length_c   1.000
_cell.angle_alpha   90.00
_cell.angle_beta   90.00
_cell.angle_gamma   90.00
#
_symmetry.space_group_name_H-M   'P 1'
#
loop_
_entity.id
_entity.type
_entity.pdbx_description
1 polymer ?
#
loop_
_entity_poly.entity_id
_entity_poly.type
_entity_poly.pdbx_seq_one_letter_code
_entity_poly.pdbx_strand_id
1 'polypeptide(L)'
;MNNIFIGYDTRQDISYQVCEHSIQRYNKDVEIYPLVQNNLREGNLYWRDVDKLGSTEFTFTRFLVPHLMDYKGWALFCDSDFLFLDDVQQLFDKADDKYAVMCVKHDYTPVRTVKMDIQEQHLYPRKNWSSLVLWNCGHPSNQKLAL
;
A
#
# COMPACT_ATOMS: atom_id res chain seq x y z
N MET A 1 -5.65 -5.81 -17.08
CA MET A 1 -6.36 -5.04 -16.05
C MET A 1 -5.39 -4.70 -14.93
N ASN A 2 -5.38 -3.48 -14.46
CA ASN A 2 -4.46 -3.05 -13.41
C ASN A 2 -4.98 -3.46 -12.03
N ASN A 3 -4.10 -3.97 -11.19
CA ASN A 3 -4.41 -4.40 -9.83
C ASN A 3 -3.97 -3.33 -8.83
N ILE A 4 -4.89 -2.95 -7.95
CA ILE A 4 -4.67 -1.92 -6.93
C ILE A 4 -5.00 -2.51 -5.56
N PHE A 5 -4.04 -2.44 -4.66
CA PHE A 5 -4.19 -2.88 -3.28
C PHE A 5 -4.27 -1.67 -2.37
N ILE A 6 -5.34 -1.58 -1.60
CA ILE A 6 -5.55 -0.47 -0.65
C ILE A 6 -5.38 -1.00 0.76
N GLY A 7 -4.53 -0.34 1.54
CA GLY A 7 -4.38 -0.65 2.95
C GLY A 7 -5.71 -0.49 3.68
N TYR A 8 -6.10 -1.49 4.47
CA TYR A 8 -7.36 -1.47 5.19
C TYR A 8 -7.13 -1.51 6.70
N ASP A 9 -7.80 -0.62 7.41
CA ASP A 9 -7.84 -0.57 8.87
C ASP A 9 -9.31 -0.58 9.31
N THR A 10 -9.68 -1.50 10.19
CA THR A 10 -11.05 -1.67 10.67
C THR A 10 -11.62 -0.42 11.34
N ARG A 11 -10.74 0.46 11.84
CA ARG A 11 -11.11 1.75 12.44
C ARG A 11 -11.39 2.84 11.40
N GLN A 12 -11.08 2.59 10.11
CA GLN A 12 -11.09 3.59 9.04
C GLN A 12 -11.74 3.08 7.75
N ASP A 13 -12.80 2.30 7.88
CA ASP A 13 -13.53 1.78 6.72
C ASP A 13 -13.98 2.88 5.76
N ILE A 14 -14.41 4.03 6.28
CA ILE A 14 -14.85 5.14 5.45
C ILE A 14 -13.72 5.70 4.56
N SER A 15 -12.48 5.73 5.05
CA SER A 15 -11.33 6.16 4.25
C SER A 15 -11.12 5.23 3.07
N TYR A 16 -11.19 3.91 3.30
CA TYR A 16 -11.13 2.93 2.22
C TYR A 16 -12.20 3.16 1.15
N GLN A 17 -13.46 3.34 1.57
CA GLN A 17 -14.57 3.56 0.64
C GLN A 17 -14.38 4.81 -0.22
N VAL A 18 -13.92 5.91 0.38
CA VAL A 18 -13.62 7.15 -0.34
C VAL A 18 -12.47 6.96 -1.32
N CYS A 19 -11.40 6.28 -0.91
CA CYS A 19 -10.26 5.97 -1.77
C CYS A 19 -10.69 5.14 -2.98
N GLU A 20 -11.37 4.01 -2.76
CA GLU A 20 -11.90 3.14 -3.80
C GLU A 20 -12.80 3.90 -4.77
N HIS A 21 -13.77 4.65 -4.26
CA HIS A 21 -14.65 5.46 -5.07
C HIS A 21 -13.90 6.48 -5.93
N SER A 22 -12.89 7.13 -5.37
CA SER A 22 -12.09 8.11 -6.10
C SER A 22 -11.34 7.50 -7.29
N ILE A 23 -10.86 6.26 -7.16
CA ILE A 23 -10.23 5.53 -8.26
C ILE A 23 -11.26 5.19 -9.33
N GLN A 24 -12.38 4.58 -8.92
CA GLN A 24 -13.44 4.11 -9.83
C GLN A 24 -14.13 5.25 -10.58
N ARG A 25 -14.09 6.46 -10.03
CA ARG A 25 -14.64 7.66 -10.68
C ARG A 25 -13.96 7.96 -12.02
N TYR A 26 -12.66 7.69 -12.12
CA TYR A 26 -11.86 7.97 -13.32
C TYR A 26 -11.56 6.74 -14.15
N ASN A 27 -11.50 5.57 -13.54
CA ASN A 27 -11.17 4.33 -14.23
C ASN A 27 -11.94 3.16 -13.61
N LYS A 28 -12.78 2.52 -14.40
CA LYS A 28 -13.55 1.34 -13.99
C LYS A 28 -12.91 0.02 -14.41
N ASP A 29 -11.87 0.09 -15.25
CA ASP A 29 -11.15 -1.08 -15.74
C ASP A 29 -9.95 -1.43 -14.85
N VAL A 30 -10.19 -1.44 -13.53
CA VAL A 30 -9.21 -1.78 -12.51
C VAL A 30 -9.78 -2.80 -11.54
N GLU A 31 -8.92 -3.65 -11.00
CA GLU A 31 -9.26 -4.54 -9.90
C GLU A 31 -8.75 -3.95 -8.58
N ILE A 32 -9.63 -3.78 -7.62
CA ILE A 32 -9.31 -3.16 -6.32
C ILE A 32 -9.47 -4.18 -5.21
N TYR A 33 -8.44 -4.33 -4.39
CA TYR A 33 -8.39 -5.28 -3.29
C TYR A 33 -8.07 -4.57 -1.97
N PRO A 34 -8.97 -4.62 -0.97
CA PRO A 34 -8.63 -4.19 0.37
C PRO A 34 -7.70 -5.20 1.03
N LEU A 35 -6.59 -4.73 1.61
CA LEU A 35 -5.70 -5.58 2.39
C LEU A 35 -6.22 -5.70 3.83
N VAL A 36 -7.23 -6.54 4.03
CA VAL A 36 -7.84 -6.78 5.34
C VAL A 36 -6.99 -7.79 6.11
N GLN A 37 -6.31 -7.35 7.17
CA GLN A 37 -5.36 -8.17 7.92
C GLN A 37 -5.97 -9.49 8.41
N ASN A 38 -7.19 -9.47 8.96
CA ASN A 38 -7.84 -10.69 9.44
C ASN A 38 -8.08 -11.69 8.31
N ASN A 39 -8.53 -11.24 7.13
CA ASN A 39 -8.73 -12.12 5.98
C ASN A 39 -7.41 -12.75 5.53
N LEU A 40 -6.34 -11.96 5.54
CA LEU A 40 -5.00 -12.45 5.19
C LEU A 40 -4.50 -13.50 6.21
N ARG A 41 -4.80 -13.32 7.50
CA ARG A 41 -4.48 -14.31 8.54
C ARG A 41 -5.27 -15.59 8.37
N GLU A 42 -6.58 -15.51 8.14
CA GLU A 42 -7.45 -16.66 7.89
C GLU A 42 -7.03 -17.46 6.65
N GLY A 43 -6.55 -16.76 5.63
CA GLY A 43 -6.01 -17.38 4.40
C GLY A 43 -4.57 -17.89 4.53
N ASN A 44 -3.95 -17.84 5.71
CA ASN A 44 -2.54 -18.20 5.95
C ASN A 44 -1.55 -17.41 5.09
N LEU A 45 -1.90 -16.18 4.73
CA LEU A 45 -1.07 -15.27 3.93
C LEU A 45 -0.29 -14.27 4.80
N TYR A 46 -0.68 -14.10 6.06
CA TYR A 46 -0.07 -13.18 7.00
C TYR A 46 -0.04 -13.80 8.41
N TRP A 47 1.15 -13.87 9.02
CA TRP A 47 1.36 -14.54 10.31
C TRP A 47 2.18 -13.72 11.32
N ARG A 48 2.60 -12.49 10.97
CA ARG A 48 3.33 -11.64 11.91
C ARG A 48 2.46 -11.32 13.13
N ASP A 49 3.10 -11.24 14.29
CA ASP A 49 2.46 -10.72 15.49
C ASP A 49 2.01 -9.27 15.31
N VAL A 50 1.02 -8.87 16.09
CA VAL A 50 0.56 -7.48 16.09
C VAL A 50 1.70 -6.57 16.53
N ASP A 51 2.09 -5.63 15.66
CA ASP A 51 3.09 -4.64 15.97
C ASP A 51 2.47 -3.51 16.80
N LYS A 52 2.85 -3.42 18.06
CA LYS A 52 2.38 -2.37 18.98
C LYS A 52 2.81 -0.95 18.56
N LEU A 53 3.87 -0.84 17.75
CA LEU A 53 4.36 0.43 17.20
C LEU A 53 3.79 0.74 15.83
N GLY A 54 3.10 -0.21 15.20
CA GLY A 54 2.40 0.00 13.94
C GLY A 54 1.22 0.94 14.11
N SER A 55 1.18 2.01 13.32
CA SER A 55 0.11 3.01 13.40
C SER A 55 -1.21 2.53 12.76
N THR A 56 -1.14 1.53 11.88
CA THR A 56 -2.29 0.99 11.15
C THR A 56 -2.20 -0.53 11.02
N GLU A 57 -3.32 -1.19 10.72
CA GLU A 57 -3.37 -2.63 10.46
C GLU A 57 -2.66 -3.02 9.16
N PHE A 58 -2.39 -2.06 8.27
CA PHE A 58 -1.69 -2.29 7.01
C PHE A 58 -0.21 -1.86 7.00
N THR A 59 0.39 -1.65 8.17
CA THR A 59 1.81 -1.27 8.29
C THR A 59 2.73 -2.23 7.55
N PHE A 60 2.50 -3.54 7.67
CA PHE A 60 3.31 -4.57 7.02
C PHE A 60 2.62 -5.28 5.86
N THR A 61 1.30 -5.32 5.81
CA THR A 61 0.57 -6.04 4.76
C THR A 61 0.85 -5.51 3.37
N ARG A 62 1.27 -4.25 3.25
CA ARG A 62 1.72 -3.65 1.98
C ARG A 62 2.86 -4.40 1.29
N PHE A 63 3.68 -5.10 2.05
CA PHE A 63 4.81 -5.87 1.50
C PHE A 63 4.39 -7.25 0.98
N LEU A 64 3.14 -7.65 1.16
CA LEU A 64 2.58 -8.87 0.57
C LEU A 64 2.19 -8.72 -0.90
N VAL A 65 2.11 -7.51 -1.43
CA VAL A 65 1.60 -7.27 -2.78
C VAL A 65 2.30 -8.13 -3.84
N PRO A 66 3.64 -8.24 -3.89
CA PRO A 66 4.27 -9.13 -4.86
C PRO A 66 3.84 -10.59 -4.74
N HIS A 67 3.69 -11.10 -3.52
CA HIS A 67 3.23 -12.47 -3.26
C HIS A 67 1.77 -12.66 -3.71
N LEU A 68 0.89 -11.71 -3.40
CA LEU A 68 -0.53 -11.76 -3.80
C LEU A 68 -0.71 -11.70 -5.32
N MET A 69 0.24 -11.12 -6.02
CA MET A 69 0.31 -11.10 -7.49
C MET A 69 1.00 -12.32 -8.10
N ASP A 70 1.28 -13.35 -7.30
CA ASP A 70 2.06 -14.53 -7.74
C ASP A 70 3.39 -14.13 -8.41
N TYR A 71 3.99 -13.06 -7.92
CA TYR A 71 5.24 -12.49 -8.43
C TYR A 71 5.20 -12.16 -9.93
N LYS A 72 4.09 -11.65 -10.43
CA LYS A 72 3.89 -11.32 -11.85
C LYS A 72 3.31 -9.92 -12.03
N GLY A 73 3.81 -9.22 -13.05
CA GLY A 73 3.26 -7.94 -13.49
C GLY A 73 3.51 -6.80 -12.52
N TRP A 74 2.76 -5.73 -12.72
CA TRP A 74 2.81 -4.53 -11.90
C TRP A 74 1.52 -4.39 -11.08
N ALA A 75 1.64 -3.88 -9.87
CA ALA A 75 0.51 -3.58 -9.00
C ALA A 75 0.77 -2.31 -8.20
N LEU A 76 -0.28 -1.57 -7.91
CA LEU A 76 -0.21 -0.38 -7.07
C LEU A 76 -0.66 -0.73 -5.66
N PHE A 77 0.08 -0.25 -4.66
CA PHE A 77 -0.37 -0.15 -3.27
C PHE A 77 -0.55 1.31 -2.91
N CYS A 78 -1.62 1.64 -2.18
CA CYS A 78 -1.76 2.92 -1.51
C CYS A 78 -2.37 2.77 -0.11
N ASP A 79 -2.06 3.71 0.77
CA ASP A 79 -2.76 3.87 2.03
C ASP A 79 -4.22 4.27 1.77
N SER A 80 -5.12 3.99 2.71
CA SER A 80 -6.56 4.23 2.53
C SER A 80 -6.97 5.72 2.57
N ASP A 81 -6.09 6.60 3.01
CA ASP A 81 -6.33 8.04 3.08
C ASP A 81 -5.98 8.82 1.80
N PHE A 82 -5.76 8.10 0.70
CA PHE A 82 -5.56 8.71 -0.62
C PHE A 82 -6.89 9.09 -1.27
N LEU A 83 -6.90 10.24 -1.90
CA LEU A 83 -7.96 10.71 -2.79
C LEU A 83 -7.38 10.91 -4.19
N PHE A 84 -7.79 10.07 -5.13
CA PHE A 84 -7.33 10.19 -6.52
C PHE A 84 -8.13 11.28 -7.23
N LEU A 85 -7.42 12.17 -7.92
CA LEU A 85 -8.01 13.30 -8.64
C LEU A 85 -7.93 13.15 -10.16
N ASP A 86 -7.36 12.03 -10.62
CA ASP A 86 -7.21 11.71 -12.05
C ASP A 86 -7.07 10.19 -12.23
N ASP A 87 -6.99 9.74 -13.48
CA ASP A 87 -6.91 8.33 -13.83
C ASP A 87 -5.61 7.69 -13.32
N VAL A 88 -5.76 6.66 -12.51
CA VAL A 88 -4.65 5.87 -11.94
C VAL A 88 -3.79 5.19 -13.01
N GLN A 89 -4.30 5.02 -14.22
CA GLN A 89 -3.54 4.50 -15.36
C GLN A 89 -2.26 5.28 -15.59
N GLN A 90 -2.28 6.58 -15.35
CA GLN A 90 -1.10 7.45 -15.51
C GLN A 90 0.08 7.02 -14.62
N LEU A 91 -0.19 6.38 -13.47
CA LEU A 91 0.87 5.81 -12.62
C LEU A 91 1.44 4.55 -13.25
N PHE A 92 0.59 3.66 -13.74
CA PHE A 92 1.04 2.44 -14.41
C PHE A 92 1.81 2.73 -15.70
N ASP A 93 1.46 3.78 -16.42
CA ASP A 93 2.17 4.21 -17.63
C ASP A 93 3.63 4.64 -17.36
N LYS A 94 3.95 4.93 -16.11
CA LYS A 94 5.33 5.25 -15.68
C LYS A 94 6.17 4.02 -15.33
N ALA A 95 5.58 2.82 -15.35
CA ALA A 95 6.28 1.59 -15.00
C ALA A 95 7.54 1.40 -15.85
N ASP A 96 8.67 1.07 -15.20
CA ASP A 96 9.95 0.84 -15.84
C ASP A 96 10.57 -0.43 -15.23
N ASP A 97 10.70 -1.46 -16.04
CA ASP A 97 11.09 -2.80 -15.61
C ASP A 97 12.47 -2.91 -14.96
N LYS A 98 13.30 -1.88 -15.10
CA LYS A 98 14.60 -1.84 -14.41
C LYS A 98 14.48 -1.66 -12.89
N TYR A 99 13.32 -1.20 -12.40
CA TYR A 99 13.10 -0.95 -10.97
C TYR A 99 12.22 -2.03 -10.34
N ALA A 100 12.59 -2.41 -9.12
CA ALA A 100 11.76 -3.32 -8.30
C ALA A 100 10.51 -2.62 -7.76
N VAL A 101 10.66 -1.34 -7.41
CA VAL A 101 9.58 -0.48 -6.94
C VAL A 101 9.76 0.94 -7.47
N MET A 102 8.64 1.63 -7.63
CA MET A 102 8.64 3.06 -7.90
C MET A 102 7.75 3.74 -6.87
N CYS A 103 8.24 4.82 -6.29
CA CYS A 103 7.52 5.57 -5.26
C CYS A 103 7.83 7.06 -5.37
N VAL A 104 6.99 7.87 -4.74
CA VAL A 104 7.24 9.31 -4.65
C VAL A 104 8.18 9.58 -3.49
N LYS A 105 9.28 10.26 -3.76
CA LYS A 105 10.22 10.70 -2.72
C LYS A 105 9.74 12.01 -2.11
N HIS A 106 9.74 12.06 -0.79
CA HIS A 106 9.42 13.27 -0.04
C HIS A 106 10.62 13.71 0.77
N ASP A 107 10.94 15.00 0.70
CA ASP A 107 11.93 15.61 1.57
C ASP A 107 11.22 16.14 2.82
N TYR A 108 11.01 15.24 3.77
CA TYR A 108 10.14 15.48 4.91
C TYR A 108 10.78 14.99 6.22
N THR A 109 10.70 15.83 7.24
CA THR A 109 11.07 15.46 8.61
C THR A 109 9.84 15.65 9.50
N PRO A 110 9.32 14.58 10.14
CA PRO A 110 8.16 14.70 11.03
C PRO A 110 8.47 15.60 12.22
N VAL A 111 7.54 16.50 12.53
CA VAL A 111 7.64 17.39 13.72
C VAL A 111 6.83 16.87 14.92
N ARG A 112 6.03 15.84 14.71
CA ARG A 112 5.17 15.24 15.75
C ARG A 112 5.65 13.82 16.07
N THR A 113 5.68 13.48 17.33
CA THR A 113 6.02 12.14 17.83
C THR A 113 4.79 11.25 18.05
N VAL A 114 3.58 11.83 17.96
CA VAL A 114 2.31 11.10 18.16
C VAL A 114 1.52 11.08 16.87
N LYS A 115 1.10 9.89 16.46
CA LYS A 115 0.22 9.66 15.33
C LYS A 115 -1.24 9.51 15.79
N MET A 116 -2.09 9.25 14.83
CA MET A 116 -3.50 8.92 15.02
C MET A 116 -3.70 7.87 16.15
N ASP A 117 -4.75 8.03 16.94
CA ASP A 117 -5.07 7.18 18.10
C ASP A 117 -3.95 7.16 19.17
N ILE A 118 -3.23 8.27 19.30
CA ILE A 118 -2.18 8.44 20.33
C ILE A 118 -1.02 7.44 20.15
N GLN A 119 -0.78 6.96 18.94
CA GLN A 119 0.34 6.08 18.63
C GLN A 119 1.67 6.86 18.65
N GLU A 120 2.69 6.34 19.32
CA GLU A 120 4.03 6.91 19.30
C GLU A 120 4.66 6.81 17.91
N GLN A 121 5.37 7.86 17.50
CA GLN A 121 6.07 7.93 16.25
C GLN A 121 7.49 8.46 16.48
N HIS A 122 8.49 7.72 16.01
CA HIS A 122 9.87 8.22 15.97
C HIS A 122 10.05 9.21 14.82
N LEU A 123 10.87 10.25 15.05
CA LEU A 123 11.27 11.19 14.01
C LEU A 123 12.25 10.50 13.06
N TYR A 124 11.95 10.55 11.76
CA TYR A 124 12.80 10.02 10.71
C TYR A 124 12.59 10.79 9.40
N PRO A 125 13.66 11.13 8.66
CA PRO A 125 13.52 11.80 7.38
C PRO A 125 13.08 10.84 6.27
N ARG A 126 12.41 11.38 5.25
CA ARG A 126 12.09 10.69 3.97
C ARG A 126 11.30 9.38 4.06
N LYS A 127 10.55 9.13 5.12
CA LYS A 127 9.82 7.87 5.24
C LYS A 127 8.50 7.80 4.47
N ASN A 128 7.96 8.90 3.99
CA ASN A 128 6.62 8.95 3.36
C ASN A 128 6.49 8.15 2.06
N TRP A 129 7.56 7.58 1.55
CA TRP A 129 7.57 6.83 0.31
C TRP A 129 6.66 5.60 0.30
N SER A 130 6.42 4.97 1.45
CA SER A 130 5.69 3.69 1.54
C SER A 130 4.16 3.84 1.49
N SER A 131 3.64 5.06 1.47
CA SER A 131 2.20 5.32 1.40
C SER A 131 1.61 5.10 -0.01
N LEU A 132 2.44 5.18 -1.03
CA LEU A 132 2.10 4.89 -2.43
C LEU A 132 3.28 4.18 -3.08
N VAL A 133 3.08 2.93 -3.48
CA VAL A 133 4.13 2.10 -4.07
C VAL A 133 3.63 1.40 -5.33
N LEU A 134 4.29 1.64 -6.44
CA LEU A 134 4.10 0.89 -7.68
C LEU A 134 5.09 -0.28 -7.67
N TRP A 135 4.57 -1.49 -7.50
CA TRP A 135 5.33 -2.73 -7.35
C TRP A 135 5.57 -3.40 -8.70
N ASN A 136 6.83 -3.63 -9.05
CA ASN A 136 7.19 -4.61 -10.08
C ASN A 136 7.24 -6.01 -9.45
N CYS A 137 6.10 -6.67 -9.39
CA CYS A 137 5.94 -7.91 -8.62
C CYS A 137 6.85 -9.04 -9.14
N GLY A 138 7.14 -9.06 -10.44
CA GLY A 138 8.03 -10.05 -11.06
C GLY A 138 9.53 -9.77 -10.92
N HIS A 139 9.90 -8.61 -10.38
CA HIS A 139 11.32 -8.27 -10.23
C HIS A 139 12.03 -9.23 -9.24
N PRO A 140 13.25 -9.74 -9.53
CA PRO A 140 13.93 -10.71 -8.67
C PRO A 140 14.11 -10.25 -7.22
N SER A 141 14.29 -8.96 -6.97
CA SER A 141 14.41 -8.42 -5.61
C SER A 141 13.11 -8.60 -4.81
N ASN A 142 11.94 -8.52 -5.44
CA ASN A 142 10.65 -8.66 -4.77
C ASN A 142 10.31 -10.13 -4.48
N GLN A 143 10.86 -11.08 -5.23
CA GLN A 143 10.72 -12.50 -4.94
C GLN A 143 11.40 -12.93 -3.63
N LYS A 144 12.26 -12.08 -3.08
CA LYS A 144 12.94 -12.30 -1.79
C LYS A 144 12.18 -11.76 -0.60
N LEU A 145 11.08 -11.02 -0.83
CA LEU A 145 10.27 -10.52 0.27
C LEU A 145 9.53 -11.67 0.95
N ALA A 146 9.74 -11.79 2.25
CA ALA A 146 9.04 -12.72 3.12
C ALA A 146 8.56 -11.96 4.37
N LEU A 147 7.37 -12.30 4.84
CA LEU A 147 6.77 -11.73 6.05
C LEU A 147 6.55 -12.80 7.10
#